data_c3bca7ddbcb4ceef587f6b5697f030f9
#
_entry.id   c3bca7ddbcb4ceef587f6b5697f030f9
#
_cell.length_a   1.000
_cell.length_b   1.000
_cell.length_c   1.000
_cell.angle_alpha   90.00
_cell.angle_beta   90.00
_cell.angle_gamma   90.00
#
_symmetry.space_group_name_H-M   'P 1'
#
loop_
_entity.id
_entity.type
_entity.pdbx_description
1 polymer ?
#
loop_
_entity_poly.entity_id
_entity_poly.type
_entity_poly.pdbx_seq_one_letter_code
_entity_poly.pdbx_strand_id
1 'polypeptide(L)'
;MLNSWGLNRSLGGAISTILLVSVLSSGAVLATLDQLQDATDARARSSQTIRALGDFRAAMLNQETGLRGYLLTGHPSSLEPYRAGRPALDDAIGRLQSLISNDTETSRLLSDAIAAARAWQTKIGRVRQ
;
A
#
# COMPACT_ATOMS: atom_id res chain seq x y z
N MET A 1 -58.18 20.41 40.16
CA MET A 1 -57.49 20.86 38.92
C MET A 1 -56.03 20.49 39.07
N LEU A 2 -55.66 19.34 38.61
CA LEU A 2 -54.30 18.79 38.73
C LEU A 2 -53.38 19.47 37.69
N ASN A 3 -52.22 19.93 38.17
CA ASN A 3 -51.18 20.68 37.46
C ASN A 3 -50.73 20.04 36.14
N SER A 4 -51.44 20.25 35.04
CA SER A 4 -51.03 19.85 33.70
C SER A 4 -49.78 20.60 33.21
N TRP A 5 -49.46 21.73 33.82
CA TRP A 5 -48.27 22.54 33.48
C TRP A 5 -46.95 21.95 33.95
N GLY A 6 -46.93 21.23 35.05
CA GLY A 6 -45.73 20.55 35.54
C GLY A 6 -45.39 19.30 34.72
N LEU A 7 -46.40 18.53 34.32
CA LEU A 7 -46.21 17.33 33.52
C LEU A 7 -45.65 17.62 32.11
N ASN A 8 -46.15 18.65 31.44
CA ASN A 8 -45.69 18.99 30.11
C ASN A 8 -44.23 19.49 30.08
N ARG A 9 -43.78 20.18 31.13
CA ARG A 9 -42.37 20.63 31.25
C ARG A 9 -41.43 19.45 31.53
N SER A 10 -41.80 18.49 32.35
CA SER A 10 -40.99 17.31 32.63
C SER A 10 -40.93 16.33 31.45
N LEU A 11 -42.04 16.15 30.73
CA LEU A 11 -42.09 15.37 29.50
C LEU A 11 -41.27 16.01 28.39
N GLY A 12 -41.37 17.32 28.18
CA GLY A 12 -40.55 18.05 27.21
C GLY A 12 -39.08 17.98 27.53
N GLY A 13 -38.68 18.08 28.82
CA GLY A 13 -37.30 17.91 29.24
C GLY A 13 -36.76 16.48 28.97
N ALA A 14 -37.54 15.46 29.29
CA ALA A 14 -37.15 14.07 29.03
C ALA A 14 -36.95 13.75 27.53
N ILE A 15 -37.89 14.22 26.71
CA ILE A 15 -37.80 14.06 25.24
C ILE A 15 -36.56 14.78 24.67
N SER A 16 -36.32 16.03 25.11
CA SER A 16 -35.15 16.80 24.69
C SER A 16 -33.83 16.10 25.08
N THR A 17 -33.76 15.52 26.29
CA THR A 17 -32.58 14.79 26.73
C THR A 17 -32.35 13.53 25.90
N ILE A 18 -33.40 12.78 25.61
CA ILE A 18 -33.30 11.57 24.76
C ILE A 18 -32.81 11.93 23.33
N LEU A 19 -33.37 12.97 22.76
CA LEU A 19 -32.94 13.46 21.42
C LEU A 19 -31.49 13.91 21.44
N LEU A 20 -31.07 14.66 22.46
CA LEU A 20 -29.66 15.10 22.58
C LEU A 20 -28.69 13.92 22.70
N VAL A 21 -29.01 12.95 23.54
CA VAL A 21 -28.23 11.75 23.71
C VAL A 21 -28.18 10.95 22.41
N SER A 22 -29.32 10.83 21.71
CA SER A 22 -29.36 10.12 20.41
C SER A 22 -28.48 10.81 19.35
N VAL A 23 -28.50 12.12 19.26
CA VAL A 23 -27.66 12.88 18.31
C VAL A 23 -26.18 12.75 18.65
N LEU A 24 -25.82 12.87 19.93
CA LEU A 24 -24.43 12.69 20.39
C LEU A 24 -23.93 11.28 20.14
N SER A 25 -24.74 10.25 20.42
CA SER A 25 -24.38 8.86 20.16
C SER A 25 -24.19 8.58 18.67
N SER A 26 -25.07 9.12 17.83
CA SER A 26 -24.94 8.98 16.36
C SER A 26 -23.68 9.66 15.83
N GLY A 27 -23.34 10.84 16.33
CA GLY A 27 -22.11 11.55 15.96
C GLY A 27 -20.85 10.78 16.37
N ALA A 28 -20.84 10.17 17.55
CA ALA A 28 -19.72 9.36 18.01
C ALA A 28 -19.53 8.10 17.15
N VAL A 29 -20.61 7.44 16.74
CA VAL A 29 -20.56 6.27 15.85
C VAL A 29 -20.00 6.63 14.49
N LEU A 30 -20.44 7.74 13.89
CA LEU A 30 -19.92 8.20 12.59
C LEU A 30 -18.42 8.50 12.66
N ALA A 31 -17.97 9.22 13.68
CA ALA A 31 -16.55 9.50 13.88
C ALA A 31 -15.70 8.23 14.05
N THR A 32 -16.24 7.19 14.69
CA THR A 32 -15.55 5.90 14.85
C THR A 32 -15.45 5.15 13.52
N LEU A 33 -16.49 5.24 12.69
CA LEU A 33 -16.48 4.61 11.35
C LEU A 33 -15.44 5.25 10.43
N ASP A 34 -15.29 6.57 10.44
CA ASP A 34 -14.26 7.26 9.67
C ASP A 34 -12.85 6.82 10.10
N GLN A 35 -12.58 6.73 11.41
CA GLN A 35 -11.30 6.23 11.92
C GLN A 35 -11.01 4.77 11.53
N LEU A 36 -12.04 3.93 11.49
CA LEU A 36 -11.89 2.53 11.06
C LEU A 36 -11.59 2.44 9.56
N GLN A 37 -12.18 3.29 8.74
CA GLN A 37 -11.90 3.34 7.30
C GLN A 37 -10.45 3.79 7.05
N ASP A 38 -9.98 4.86 7.69
CA ASP A 38 -8.60 5.33 7.57
C ASP A 38 -7.58 4.26 7.98
N ALA A 39 -7.84 3.55 9.09
CA ALA A 39 -6.98 2.46 9.55
C ALA A 39 -6.97 1.27 8.57
N THR A 40 -8.11 0.97 7.94
CA THR A 40 -8.22 -0.11 6.96
C THR A 40 -7.48 0.25 5.68
N ASP A 41 -7.59 1.49 5.21
CA ASP A 41 -6.89 2.00 4.02
C ASP A 41 -5.37 2.05 4.23
N ALA A 42 -4.92 2.47 5.40
CA ALA A 42 -3.50 2.44 5.75
C ALA A 42 -2.93 1.01 5.75
N ARG A 43 -3.67 0.04 6.29
CA ARG A 43 -3.29 -1.39 6.26
C ARG A 43 -3.28 -1.94 4.83
N ALA A 44 -4.25 -1.58 4.01
CA ALA A 44 -4.31 -1.99 2.61
C ALA A 44 -3.11 -1.47 1.82
N ARG A 45 -2.75 -0.19 1.97
CA ARG A 45 -1.56 0.42 1.36
C ARG A 45 -0.28 -0.26 1.81
N SER A 46 -0.12 -0.50 3.11
CA SER A 46 1.05 -1.21 3.66
C SER A 46 1.19 -2.61 3.05
N SER A 47 0.09 -3.37 3.00
CA SER A 47 0.08 -4.71 2.38
C SER A 47 0.41 -4.67 0.88
N GLN A 48 -0.06 -3.66 0.16
CA GLN A 48 0.26 -3.48 -1.26
C GLN A 48 1.74 -3.14 -1.46
N THR A 49 2.30 -2.28 -0.60
CA THR A 49 3.73 -1.93 -0.63
C THR A 49 4.61 -3.15 -0.36
N ILE A 50 4.27 -3.96 0.64
CA ILE A 50 5.01 -5.20 0.94
C ILE A 50 4.97 -6.17 -0.25
N ARG A 51 3.81 -6.35 -0.88
CA ARG A 51 3.70 -7.19 -2.09
C ARG A 51 4.54 -6.65 -3.24
N ALA A 52 4.48 -5.35 -3.52
CA ALA A 52 5.25 -4.74 -4.58
C ALA A 52 6.77 -4.83 -4.35
N LEU A 53 7.23 -4.73 -3.09
CA LEU A 53 8.61 -5.00 -2.72
C LEU A 53 9.00 -6.48 -2.93
N GLY A 54 8.09 -7.41 -2.62
CA GLY A 54 8.26 -8.83 -2.90
C GLY A 54 8.42 -9.09 -4.39
N ASP A 55 7.58 -8.49 -5.22
CA ASP A 55 7.63 -8.59 -6.68
C ASP A 55 8.94 -8.00 -7.24
N PHE A 56 9.37 -6.84 -6.74
CA PHE A 56 10.67 -6.24 -7.09
C PHE A 56 11.82 -7.19 -6.80
N ARG A 57 11.85 -7.75 -5.60
CA ARG A 57 12.88 -8.72 -5.20
C ARG A 57 12.85 -9.99 -6.05
N ALA A 58 11.67 -10.54 -6.30
CA ALA A 58 11.50 -11.73 -7.13
C ALA A 58 11.97 -11.49 -8.57
N ALA A 59 11.64 -10.33 -9.13
CA ALA A 59 12.08 -9.94 -10.47
C ALA A 59 13.60 -9.81 -10.58
N MET A 60 14.27 -9.24 -9.56
CA MET A 60 15.73 -9.19 -9.50
C MET A 60 16.35 -10.58 -9.37
N LEU A 61 15.80 -11.43 -8.50
CA LEU A 61 16.28 -12.79 -8.31
C LEU A 61 16.15 -13.64 -9.58
N ASN A 62 15.03 -13.50 -10.31
CA ASN A 62 14.83 -14.18 -11.58
C ASN A 62 15.88 -13.77 -12.63
N GLN A 63 16.18 -12.48 -12.69
CA GLN A 63 17.24 -11.98 -13.59
C GLN A 63 18.61 -12.57 -13.21
N GLU A 64 18.94 -12.55 -11.92
CA GLU A 64 20.21 -13.13 -11.45
C GLU A 64 20.29 -14.64 -11.73
N THR A 65 19.24 -15.39 -11.42
CA THR A 65 19.17 -16.84 -11.63
C THR A 65 19.29 -17.21 -13.11
N GLY A 66 18.55 -16.50 -13.97
CA GLY A 66 18.63 -16.71 -15.40
C GLY A 66 20.02 -16.44 -15.97
N LEU A 67 20.67 -15.37 -15.50
CA LEU A 67 22.04 -15.06 -15.90
C LEU A 67 23.05 -16.11 -15.45
N ARG A 68 22.99 -16.50 -14.17
CA ARG A 68 23.85 -17.56 -13.62
C ARG A 68 23.67 -18.87 -14.36
N GLY A 69 22.41 -19.25 -14.64
CA GLY A 69 22.09 -20.45 -15.41
C GLY A 69 22.73 -20.43 -16.79
N TYR A 70 22.68 -19.30 -17.48
CA TYR A 70 23.31 -19.13 -18.79
C TYR A 70 24.84 -19.20 -18.70
N LEU A 71 25.47 -18.55 -17.74
CA LEU A 71 26.92 -18.56 -17.56
C LEU A 71 27.47 -19.98 -17.25
N LEU A 72 26.65 -20.80 -16.59
CA LEU A 72 27.04 -22.17 -16.23
C LEU A 72 26.80 -23.16 -17.36
N THR A 73 25.72 -23.00 -18.14
CA THR A 73 25.27 -24.00 -19.11
C THR A 73 25.57 -23.64 -20.57
N GLY A 74 25.73 -22.35 -20.86
CA GLY A 74 25.77 -21.80 -22.20
C GLY A 74 24.43 -21.88 -22.97
N HIS A 75 23.38 -22.44 -22.37
CA HIS A 75 22.11 -22.64 -23.04
C HIS A 75 21.25 -21.37 -23.06
N PRO A 76 20.80 -20.89 -24.25
CA PRO A 76 19.95 -19.68 -24.35
C PRO A 76 18.63 -19.78 -23.61
N SER A 77 18.08 -20.98 -23.41
CA SER A 77 16.86 -21.21 -22.62
C SER A 77 17.03 -20.85 -21.13
N SER A 78 18.23 -20.94 -20.59
CA SER A 78 18.54 -20.52 -19.22
C SER A 78 18.35 -19.02 -18.99
N LEU A 79 18.30 -18.20 -20.06
CA LEU A 79 18.03 -16.75 -19.98
C LEU A 79 16.54 -16.42 -19.87
N GLU A 80 15.63 -17.39 -19.94
CA GLU A 80 14.19 -17.12 -19.88
C GLU A 80 13.79 -16.38 -18.59
N PRO A 81 14.24 -16.78 -17.38
CA PRO A 81 13.96 -16.05 -16.17
C PRO A 81 14.53 -14.60 -16.19
N TYR A 82 15.70 -14.40 -16.82
CA TYR A 82 16.27 -13.06 -16.99
C TYR A 82 15.38 -12.18 -17.87
N ARG A 83 14.88 -12.71 -18.98
CA ARG A 83 14.01 -11.98 -19.91
C ARG A 83 12.66 -11.63 -19.28
N ALA A 84 12.05 -12.60 -18.59
CA ALA A 84 10.79 -12.40 -17.88
C ALA A 84 10.93 -11.45 -16.68
N GLY A 85 12.05 -11.48 -15.99
CA GLY A 85 12.33 -10.63 -14.83
C GLY A 85 12.49 -9.15 -15.17
N ARG A 86 12.82 -8.78 -16.41
CA ARG A 86 12.98 -7.36 -16.79
C ARG A 86 11.67 -6.59 -16.77
N PRO A 87 10.63 -6.97 -17.53
CA PRO A 87 9.34 -6.29 -17.47
C PRO A 87 8.69 -6.38 -16.09
N ALA A 88 8.81 -7.52 -15.41
CA ALA A 88 8.31 -7.68 -14.05
C ALA A 88 8.95 -6.68 -13.06
N LEU A 89 10.23 -6.35 -13.24
CA LEU A 89 10.91 -5.33 -12.45
C LEU A 89 10.36 -3.93 -12.74
N ASP A 90 10.15 -3.59 -14.01
CA ASP A 90 9.60 -2.30 -14.41
C ASP A 90 8.18 -2.10 -13.86
N ASP A 91 7.35 -3.12 -13.90
CA ASP A 91 6.00 -3.12 -13.32
C ASP A 91 6.02 -2.97 -11.79
N ALA A 92 6.92 -3.67 -11.11
CA ALA A 92 7.07 -3.55 -9.67
C ALA A 92 7.54 -2.15 -9.24
N ILE A 93 8.48 -1.55 -9.98
CA ILE A 93 8.94 -0.16 -9.79
C ILE A 93 7.78 0.81 -9.94
N GLY A 94 6.97 0.69 -11.00
CA GLY A 94 5.82 1.57 -11.23
C GLY A 94 4.81 1.51 -10.08
N ARG A 95 4.50 0.31 -9.58
CA ARG A 95 3.62 0.13 -8.43
C ARG A 95 4.21 0.74 -7.14
N LEU A 96 5.49 0.52 -6.86
CA LEU A 96 6.14 1.11 -5.69
C LEU A 96 6.13 2.63 -5.73
N GLN A 97 6.46 3.24 -6.88
CA GLN A 97 6.44 4.69 -7.03
C GLN A 97 5.05 5.27 -6.78
N SER A 98 3.99 4.62 -7.25
CA SER A 98 2.62 5.08 -7.02
C SER A 98 2.18 4.98 -5.55
N LEU A 99 2.63 3.93 -4.82
CA LEU A 99 2.25 3.67 -3.45
C LEU A 99 2.96 4.57 -2.43
N ILE A 100 4.21 5.01 -2.73
CA ILE A 100 5.06 5.75 -1.80
C ILE A 100 5.30 7.22 -2.20
N SER A 101 4.57 7.73 -3.19
CA SER A 101 4.73 9.09 -3.73
C SER A 101 4.64 10.20 -2.67
N ASN A 102 3.97 9.95 -1.56
CA ASN A 102 3.74 10.93 -0.49
C ASN A 102 4.81 10.92 0.62
N ASP A 103 5.77 10.00 0.59
CA ASP A 103 6.86 9.89 1.56
C ASP A 103 8.19 10.20 0.87
N THR A 104 8.74 11.36 1.17
CA THR A 104 9.97 11.87 0.54
C THR A 104 11.19 11.00 0.86
N GLU A 105 11.32 10.49 2.09
CA GLU A 105 12.46 9.68 2.50
C GLU A 105 12.39 8.30 1.86
N THR A 106 11.24 7.65 1.91
CA THR A 106 11.03 6.35 1.27
C THR A 106 11.17 6.46 -0.25
N SER A 107 10.70 7.54 -0.87
CA SER A 107 10.86 7.80 -2.31
C SER A 107 12.33 7.94 -2.71
N ARG A 108 13.16 8.58 -1.88
CA ARG A 108 14.60 8.69 -2.11
C ARG A 108 15.27 7.31 -2.03
N LEU A 109 14.99 6.54 -1.00
CA LEU A 109 15.53 5.17 -0.85
C LEU A 109 15.14 4.27 -2.00
N LEU A 110 13.90 4.38 -2.48
CA LEU A 110 13.46 3.65 -3.68
C LEU A 110 14.22 4.09 -4.92
N SER A 111 14.42 5.39 -5.11
CA SER A 111 15.21 5.91 -6.25
C SER A 111 16.64 5.36 -6.25
N ASP A 112 17.28 5.29 -5.09
CA ASP A 112 18.62 4.73 -4.94
C ASP A 112 18.64 3.23 -5.28
N ALA A 113 17.64 2.48 -4.82
CA ALA A 113 17.51 1.05 -5.13
C ALA A 113 17.25 0.82 -6.64
N ILE A 114 16.42 1.63 -7.28
CA ILE A 114 16.17 1.58 -8.73
C ILE A 114 17.46 1.90 -9.49
N ALA A 115 18.19 2.93 -9.09
CA ALA A 115 19.46 3.29 -9.73
C ALA A 115 20.48 2.15 -9.64
N ALA A 116 20.60 1.48 -8.50
CA ALA A 116 21.46 0.32 -8.30
C ALA A 116 21.04 -0.86 -9.19
N ALA A 117 19.74 -1.17 -9.28
CA ALA A 117 19.21 -2.23 -10.14
C ALA A 117 19.51 -1.94 -11.63
N ARG A 118 19.29 -0.70 -12.08
CA ARG A 118 19.58 -0.28 -13.47
C ARG A 118 21.09 -0.33 -13.79
N ALA A 119 21.92 0.14 -12.86
CA ALA A 119 23.38 0.06 -13.02
C ALA A 119 23.86 -1.40 -13.16
N TRP A 120 23.28 -2.30 -12.38
CA TRP A 120 23.55 -3.74 -12.47
C TRP A 120 23.15 -4.31 -13.83
N GLN A 121 21.93 -4.01 -14.31
CA GLN A 121 21.46 -4.44 -15.64
C GLN A 121 22.35 -3.92 -16.77
N THR A 122 22.81 -2.68 -16.68
CA THR A 122 23.70 -2.07 -17.69
C THR A 122 25.07 -2.73 -17.71
N LYS A 123 25.63 -3.04 -16.53
CA LYS A 123 26.91 -3.73 -16.40
C LYS A 123 26.88 -5.11 -17.04
N ILE A 124 25.80 -5.84 -16.85
CA ILE A 124 25.61 -7.18 -17.43
C ILE A 124 25.37 -7.10 -18.95
N GLY A 125 24.64 -6.10 -19.44
CA GLY A 125 24.42 -5.90 -20.86
C GLY A 125 25.72 -5.74 -21.66
N ARG A 126 26.74 -5.15 -21.05
CA ARG A 126 28.07 -4.98 -21.69
C ARG A 126 28.90 -6.27 -21.72
N VAL A 127 28.68 -7.20 -20.82
CA VAL A 127 29.41 -8.49 -20.80
C VAL A 127 28.93 -9.44 -21.90
N ARG A 128 27.80 -9.14 -22.55
CA ARG A 128 27.20 -9.97 -23.63
C ARG A 128 27.58 -9.54 -25.05
N GLN A 129 28.38 -8.47 -25.22
CA GLN A 129 28.95 -8.03 -26.49
C GLN A 129 30.39 -8.55 -26.61
#